data_5e627219d0bd988434bc7572d86357c6
#
_entry.id   5e627219d0bd988434bc7572d86357c6
#
_cell.length_a   1.000
_cell.length_b   1.000
_cell.length_c   1.000
_cell.angle_alpha   90.00
_cell.angle_beta   90.00
_cell.angle_gamma   90.00
#
_symmetry.space_group_name_H-M   'P 1'
#
loop_
_entity.id
_entity.type
_entity.pdbx_description
1 polymer ?
#
loop_
_entity_poly.entity_id
_entity_poly.type
_entity_poly.pdbx_seq_one_letter_code
_entity_poly.pdbx_strand_id
1 'polypeptide(L)'
;VYNAINAIQSTGYRVDDQVHDLLQHCWDRGLPVGGLPSMEDDPLPPKPSNIKTDEEARRAWRKSAARVHFDNERLKSKRLQVMKVMQLASKFSGQDIYFPMMGDFRLRLYPVPYFLQPQGPDWATSLLNFSESVVIDETGRKYLYMHAAARWGLDKEPYEERLKWAEENVSLLRRIGNDPTADMTWTDADEPWSFVRACMEIERMHREGSGFRTTLPLSMDATNQGLQIYSMVLRDPIAALATNVIPSDMPQDVYKQVADTVRRMLYEDNHEYGRKWLDFTITRKTTKRQTMTVCYSSTFFSCRAYTIEWFYEELKSGKDNPFGDETYKPCAYLAEKIWDAIGEVVQSARVGMDWLRGCAEVLIDHGVTPRWVTPLGFPVKMHYENTNKYAIKTLVGGTLRQHRLRIPNGETNRRKTINSICPNWVH
;
A
#
# COMPACT_ATOMS: atom_id res chain seq x y z
N VAL A 1 15.27 -14.21 17.14
CA VAL A 1 13.87 -13.78 17.02
C VAL A 1 13.48 -12.95 18.25
N TYR A 2 13.54 -13.52 19.48
CA TYR A 2 13.14 -12.82 20.71
C TYR A 2 13.88 -11.48 20.92
N ASN A 3 15.18 -11.44 20.69
CA ASN A 3 15.96 -10.20 20.85
C ASN A 3 15.48 -9.09 19.91
N ALA A 4 15.13 -9.42 18.67
CA ALA A 4 14.59 -8.45 17.73
C ALA A 4 13.19 -7.96 18.13
N ILE A 5 12.32 -8.87 18.57
CA ILE A 5 10.99 -8.51 19.08
C ILE A 5 11.12 -7.61 20.30
N ASN A 6 11.97 -7.98 21.26
CA ASN A 6 12.17 -7.22 22.49
C ASN A 6 12.75 -5.83 22.21
N ALA A 7 13.70 -5.71 21.27
CA ALA A 7 14.25 -4.41 20.88
C ALA A 7 13.18 -3.47 20.32
N ILE A 8 12.28 -3.98 19.48
CA ILE A 8 11.19 -3.16 18.93
C ILE A 8 10.14 -2.86 19.99
N GLN A 9 9.77 -3.83 20.85
CA GLN A 9 8.79 -3.61 21.91
C GLN A 9 9.26 -2.65 22.99
N SER A 10 10.57 -2.55 23.23
CA SER A 10 11.16 -1.61 24.19
C SER A 10 11.28 -0.18 23.63
N THR A 11 11.00 0.03 22.35
CA THR A 11 10.97 1.36 21.76
C THR A 11 9.70 2.08 22.20
N GLY A 12 9.86 3.17 22.95
CA GLY A 12 8.77 4.01 23.41
C GLY A 12 8.27 4.95 22.32
N TYR A 13 6.98 5.16 22.31
CA TYR A 13 6.30 6.14 21.44
C TYR A 13 5.49 7.11 22.28
N ARG A 14 5.22 8.28 21.73
CA ARG A 14 4.37 9.32 22.31
C ARG A 14 3.47 9.91 21.25
N VAL A 15 2.26 10.26 21.62
CA VAL A 15 1.34 10.94 20.70
C VAL A 15 1.88 12.34 20.37
N ASP A 16 1.82 12.71 19.09
CA ASP A 16 2.09 14.05 18.64
C ASP A 16 0.82 14.89 18.76
N ASP A 17 0.74 15.72 19.79
CA ASP A 17 -0.45 16.52 20.09
C ASP A 17 -0.72 17.58 19.01
N GLN A 18 0.31 18.11 18.32
CA GLN A 18 0.10 19.09 17.24
C GLN A 18 -0.55 18.43 16.01
N VAL A 19 -0.09 17.24 15.65
CA VAL A 19 -0.71 16.47 14.56
C VAL A 19 -2.11 16.00 14.96
N HIS A 20 -2.32 15.62 16.23
CA HIS A 20 -3.65 15.25 16.73
C HIS A 20 -4.63 16.40 16.63
N ASP A 21 -4.24 17.60 17.03
CA ASP A 21 -5.09 18.80 16.97
C ASP A 21 -5.41 19.17 15.51
N LEU A 22 -4.45 19.07 14.61
CA LEU A 22 -4.67 19.27 13.18
C LEU A 22 -5.62 18.23 12.59
N LEU A 23 -5.47 16.96 12.98
CA LEU A 23 -6.36 15.87 12.55
C LEU A 23 -7.79 16.10 13.05
N GLN A 24 -7.94 16.51 14.33
CA GLN A 24 -9.23 16.87 14.90
C GLN A 24 -9.85 18.03 14.16
N HIS A 25 -9.08 19.09 13.85
CA HIS A 25 -9.54 20.24 13.09
C HIS A 25 -10.07 19.85 11.70
N CYS A 26 -9.33 19.01 10.96
CA CYS A 26 -9.77 18.53 9.65
C CYS A 26 -11.02 17.64 9.75
N TRP A 27 -11.08 16.79 10.78
CA TRP A 27 -12.19 15.90 11.03
C TRP A 27 -13.48 16.66 11.35
N ASP A 28 -13.43 17.62 12.26
CA ASP A 28 -14.60 18.41 12.69
C ASP A 28 -15.19 19.24 11.55
N ARG A 29 -14.36 19.63 10.58
CA ARG A 29 -14.78 20.35 9.37
C ARG A 29 -15.17 19.43 8.20
N GLY A 30 -15.07 18.13 8.38
CA GLY A 30 -15.40 17.16 7.35
C GLY A 30 -14.48 17.20 6.12
N LEU A 31 -13.22 17.66 6.29
CA LEU A 31 -12.26 17.77 5.19
C LEU A 31 -11.71 16.38 4.81
N PRO A 32 -11.93 15.88 3.58
CA PRO A 32 -11.46 14.56 3.16
C PRO A 32 -10.01 14.62 2.66
N VAL A 33 -9.08 15.12 3.49
CA VAL A 33 -7.68 15.33 3.14
C VAL A 33 -6.79 14.17 3.60
N GLY A 34 -5.76 13.86 2.83
CA GLY A 34 -4.73 12.89 3.22
C GLY A 34 -5.28 11.51 3.57
N GLY A 35 -6.32 11.04 2.87
CA GLY A 35 -6.93 9.72 3.10
C GLY A 35 -7.98 9.66 4.20
N LEU A 36 -8.33 10.81 4.83
CA LEU A 36 -9.51 10.90 5.68
C LEU A 36 -10.77 10.62 4.86
N PRO A 37 -11.73 9.84 5.38
CA PRO A 37 -12.96 9.56 4.65
C PRO A 37 -13.90 10.77 4.64
N SER A 38 -14.65 10.95 3.55
CA SER A 38 -15.76 11.88 3.51
C SER A 38 -16.76 11.58 4.63
N MET A 39 -17.36 12.62 5.23
CA MET A 39 -18.40 12.48 6.27
C MET A 39 -19.74 12.05 5.67
N GLU A 40 -19.97 12.31 4.40
CA GLU A 40 -21.19 11.97 3.69
C GLU A 40 -21.04 10.64 2.92
N ASP A 41 -22.15 9.95 2.78
CA ASP A 41 -22.23 8.76 1.93
C ASP A 41 -22.38 9.18 0.45
N ASP A 42 -21.77 8.43 -0.46
CA ASP A 42 -21.95 8.66 -1.88
C ASP A 42 -23.42 8.46 -2.26
N PRO A 43 -24.01 9.36 -3.08
CA PRO A 43 -25.40 9.25 -3.52
C PRO A 43 -25.60 8.04 -4.44
N LEU A 44 -26.77 7.41 -4.33
CA LEU A 44 -27.12 6.32 -5.24
C LEU A 44 -27.30 6.85 -6.67
N PRO A 45 -26.92 6.07 -7.69
CA PRO A 45 -27.11 6.45 -9.06
C PRO A 45 -28.60 6.71 -9.35
N PRO A 46 -28.95 7.70 -10.20
CA PRO A 46 -30.33 7.98 -10.56
C PRO A 46 -30.97 6.74 -11.19
N LYS A 47 -32.24 6.50 -10.83
CA LYS A 47 -33.00 5.39 -11.41
C LYS A 47 -33.36 5.71 -12.85
N PRO A 48 -33.05 4.84 -13.82
CA PRO A 48 -33.50 4.99 -15.20
C PRO A 48 -35.02 5.08 -15.28
N SER A 49 -35.55 5.91 -16.18
CA SER A 49 -37.01 6.08 -16.36
C SER A 49 -37.72 4.78 -16.76
N ASN A 50 -37.01 3.92 -17.51
CA ASN A 50 -37.49 2.63 -18.01
C ASN A 50 -37.23 1.46 -17.02
N ILE A 51 -36.80 1.68 -15.79
CA ILE A 51 -36.38 0.63 -14.84
C ILE A 51 -37.48 -0.42 -14.54
N LYS A 52 -38.75 -0.07 -14.75
CA LYS A 52 -39.87 -0.96 -14.51
C LYS A 52 -40.15 -1.89 -15.70
N THR A 53 -39.86 -1.45 -16.91
CA THR A 53 -40.18 -2.10 -18.16
C THR A 53 -38.99 -2.78 -18.83
N ASP A 54 -37.79 -2.31 -18.55
CA ASP A 54 -36.53 -2.81 -19.13
C ASP A 54 -35.72 -3.57 -18.04
N GLU A 55 -35.57 -4.87 -18.24
CA GLU A 55 -34.87 -5.74 -17.31
C GLU A 55 -33.35 -5.51 -17.33
N GLU A 56 -32.79 -5.17 -18.47
CA GLU A 56 -31.36 -4.91 -18.62
C GLU A 56 -30.98 -3.61 -17.92
N ALA A 57 -31.73 -2.53 -18.14
CA ALA A 57 -31.57 -1.26 -17.42
C ALA A 57 -31.70 -1.45 -15.90
N ARG A 58 -32.68 -2.26 -15.47
CA ARG A 58 -32.86 -2.60 -14.04
C ARG A 58 -31.66 -3.37 -13.48
N ARG A 59 -31.12 -4.32 -14.23
CA ARG A 59 -29.96 -5.11 -13.80
C ARG A 59 -28.70 -4.26 -13.73
N ALA A 60 -28.47 -3.40 -14.71
CA ALA A 60 -27.35 -2.46 -14.72
C ALA A 60 -27.43 -1.49 -13.54
N TRP A 61 -28.59 -0.88 -13.31
CA TRP A 61 -28.79 0.01 -12.17
C TRP A 61 -28.56 -0.70 -10.82
N ARG A 62 -29.11 -1.91 -10.63
CA ARG A 62 -28.90 -2.69 -9.40
C ARG A 62 -27.43 -2.99 -9.16
N LYS A 63 -26.65 -3.29 -10.21
CA LYS A 63 -25.21 -3.52 -10.10
C LYS A 63 -24.47 -2.25 -9.66
N SER A 64 -24.81 -1.11 -10.26
CA SER A 64 -24.22 0.19 -9.88
C SER A 64 -24.61 0.61 -8.47
N ALA A 65 -25.88 0.51 -8.09
CA ALA A 65 -26.35 0.82 -6.74
C ALA A 65 -25.71 -0.09 -5.69
N ALA A 66 -25.54 -1.40 -5.98
CA ALA A 66 -24.88 -2.34 -5.08
C ALA A 66 -23.40 -1.95 -4.83
N ARG A 67 -22.71 -1.41 -5.85
CA ARG A 67 -21.35 -0.89 -5.71
C ARG A 67 -21.32 0.32 -4.77
N VAL A 68 -22.20 1.29 -4.96
CA VAL A 68 -22.28 2.47 -4.08
C VAL A 68 -22.59 2.07 -2.63
N HIS A 69 -23.52 1.13 -2.41
CA HIS A 69 -23.77 0.61 -1.06
C HIS A 69 -22.52 -0.04 -0.44
N PHE A 70 -21.76 -0.82 -1.22
CA PHE A 70 -20.52 -1.43 -0.76
C PHE A 70 -19.45 -0.38 -0.42
N ASP A 71 -19.30 0.64 -1.27
CA ASP A 71 -18.35 1.74 -1.05
C ASP A 71 -18.74 2.56 0.20
N ASN A 72 -20.04 2.84 0.41
CA ASN A 72 -20.53 3.51 1.61
C ASN A 72 -20.30 2.69 2.90
N GLU A 73 -20.46 1.38 2.87
CA GLU A 73 -20.10 0.53 4.03
C GLU A 73 -18.60 0.56 4.33
N ARG A 74 -17.75 0.66 3.30
CA ARG A 74 -16.30 0.88 3.49
C ARG A 74 -16.01 2.26 4.09
N LEU A 75 -16.71 3.31 3.64
CA LEU A 75 -16.59 4.66 4.22
C LEU A 75 -16.99 4.68 5.70
N LYS A 76 -18.09 4.03 6.08
CA LYS A 76 -18.50 3.90 7.49
C LYS A 76 -17.43 3.21 8.34
N SER A 77 -16.85 2.13 7.83
CA SER A 77 -15.76 1.42 8.51
C SER A 77 -14.51 2.30 8.68
N LYS A 78 -14.16 3.08 7.66
CA LYS A 78 -13.04 4.03 7.73
C LYS A 78 -13.32 5.16 8.74
N ARG A 79 -14.54 5.74 8.74
CA ARG A 79 -14.93 6.76 9.74
C ARG A 79 -14.79 6.22 11.16
N LEU A 80 -15.26 5.01 11.41
CA LEU A 80 -15.11 4.36 12.71
C LEU A 80 -13.64 4.16 13.09
N GLN A 81 -12.80 3.77 12.13
CA GLN A 81 -11.37 3.62 12.34
C GLN A 81 -10.72 4.94 12.76
N VAL A 82 -11.00 6.05 12.04
CA VAL A 82 -10.47 7.39 12.39
C VAL A 82 -10.91 7.79 13.80
N MET A 83 -12.21 7.70 14.10
CA MET A 83 -12.73 8.01 15.43
C MET A 83 -12.04 7.22 16.55
N LYS A 84 -11.81 5.92 16.33
CA LYS A 84 -11.14 5.06 17.31
C LYS A 84 -9.67 5.41 17.49
N VAL A 85 -8.95 5.74 16.43
CA VAL A 85 -7.55 6.17 16.50
C VAL A 85 -7.46 7.50 17.24
N MET A 86 -8.30 8.49 16.91
CA MET A 86 -8.32 9.79 17.61
C MET A 86 -8.66 9.65 19.10
N GLN A 87 -9.65 8.81 19.42
CA GLN A 87 -10.01 8.52 20.82
C GLN A 87 -8.85 7.92 21.60
N LEU A 88 -8.08 7.02 20.98
CA LEU A 88 -6.91 6.42 21.60
C LEU A 88 -5.75 7.41 21.71
N ALA A 89 -5.53 8.23 20.67
CA ALA A 89 -4.53 9.30 20.71
C ALA A 89 -4.80 10.28 21.87
N SER A 90 -6.04 10.78 21.98
CA SER A 90 -6.44 11.64 23.12
C SER A 90 -6.24 10.96 24.48
N LYS A 91 -6.56 9.66 24.57
CA LYS A 91 -6.42 8.91 25.81
C LYS A 91 -4.96 8.77 26.27
N PHE A 92 -4.04 8.62 25.32
CA PHE A 92 -2.63 8.39 25.58
C PHE A 92 -1.75 9.63 25.39
N SER A 93 -2.34 10.81 25.15
CA SER A 93 -1.60 12.07 25.10
C SER A 93 -0.76 12.26 26.37
N GLY A 94 0.49 12.72 26.19
CA GLY A 94 1.46 12.95 27.26
C GLY A 94 2.05 11.70 27.89
N GLN A 95 1.69 10.49 27.47
CA GLN A 95 2.17 9.24 28.03
C GLN A 95 3.13 8.54 27.06
N ASP A 96 4.14 7.86 27.60
CA ASP A 96 4.96 6.93 26.84
C ASP A 96 4.17 5.63 26.63
N ILE A 97 4.05 5.20 25.38
CA ILE A 97 3.33 3.98 24.99
C ILE A 97 4.26 3.02 24.29
N TYR A 98 4.02 1.74 24.48
CA TYR A 98 4.81 0.65 23.94
C TYR A 98 3.90 -0.32 23.21
N PHE A 99 4.36 -0.83 22.06
CA PHE A 99 3.56 -1.73 21.25
C PHE A 99 4.04 -3.17 21.38
N PRO A 100 3.22 -4.07 21.95
CA PRO A 100 3.54 -5.49 21.90
C PRO A 100 3.53 -5.94 20.44
N MET A 101 4.55 -6.71 20.05
CA MET A 101 4.78 -7.18 18.70
C MET A 101 4.59 -8.67 18.58
N MET A 102 4.06 -9.12 17.45
CA MET A 102 4.00 -10.53 17.09
C MET A 102 4.73 -10.77 15.78
N GLY A 103 5.41 -11.92 15.69
CA GLY A 103 6.04 -12.36 14.45
C GLY A 103 5.20 -13.40 13.73
N ASP A 104 5.13 -13.35 12.40
CA ASP A 104 4.64 -14.45 11.59
C ASP A 104 5.78 -15.44 11.26
N PHE A 105 5.43 -16.56 10.62
CA PHE A 105 6.40 -17.59 10.24
C PHE A 105 7.41 -17.12 9.17
N ARG A 106 7.16 -15.97 8.52
CA ARG A 106 8.08 -15.31 7.59
C ARG A 106 8.99 -14.30 8.31
N LEU A 107 8.96 -14.28 9.64
CA LEU A 107 9.69 -13.36 10.51
C LEU A 107 9.33 -11.86 10.30
N ARG A 108 8.15 -11.59 9.75
CA ARG A 108 7.58 -10.24 9.73
C ARG A 108 7.01 -9.92 11.10
N LEU A 109 7.30 -8.71 11.58
CA LEU A 109 6.83 -8.23 12.88
C LEU A 109 5.65 -7.29 12.70
N TYR A 110 4.60 -7.53 13.47
CA TYR A 110 3.37 -6.74 13.44
C TYR A 110 3.01 -6.29 14.85
N PRO A 111 2.59 -5.01 15.03
CA PRO A 111 2.00 -4.60 16.30
C PRO A 111 0.70 -5.38 16.56
N VAL A 112 0.51 -5.80 17.82
CA VAL A 112 -0.73 -6.47 18.24
C VAL A 112 -1.94 -5.52 18.27
N PRO A 113 -1.80 -4.25 18.71
CA PRO A 113 -2.91 -3.28 18.65
C PRO A 113 -3.33 -3.01 17.22
N TYR A 114 -4.66 -2.86 17.00
CA TYR A 114 -5.22 -2.72 15.65
C TYR A 114 -5.34 -1.26 15.18
N PHE A 115 -5.65 -0.33 16.07
CA PHE A 115 -5.96 1.05 15.68
C PHE A 115 -4.74 1.97 15.71
N LEU A 116 -4.44 2.59 16.86
CA LEU A 116 -3.26 3.45 17.01
C LEU A 116 -2.01 2.59 17.11
N GLN A 117 -1.17 2.60 16.08
CA GLN A 117 0.02 1.75 15.99
C GLN A 117 0.96 2.22 14.85
N PRO A 118 2.27 1.90 14.88
CA PRO A 118 3.25 2.45 13.94
C PRO A 118 3.20 1.89 12.51
N GLN A 119 2.33 0.93 12.22
CA GLN A 119 2.10 0.37 10.88
C GLN A 119 0.66 0.64 10.46
N GLY A 120 0.41 1.72 9.75
CA GLY A 120 -0.95 2.13 9.38
C GLY A 120 -0.97 3.14 8.24
N PRO A 121 -2.12 3.73 7.95
CA PRO A 121 -2.20 4.82 6.99
C PRO A 121 -1.46 6.07 7.49
N ASP A 122 -1.04 6.92 6.56
CA ASP A 122 -0.25 8.13 6.81
C ASP A 122 -0.79 8.99 7.97
N TRP A 123 -2.10 9.28 7.96
CA TRP A 123 -2.75 10.06 9.01
C TRP A 123 -2.69 9.42 10.42
N ALA A 124 -2.57 8.09 10.52
CA ALA A 124 -2.51 7.39 11.80
C ALA A 124 -1.06 7.25 12.31
N THR A 125 -0.12 6.95 11.41
CA THR A 125 1.30 6.83 11.76
C THR A 125 1.92 8.17 12.13
N SER A 126 1.44 9.26 11.52
CA SER A 126 1.90 10.62 11.80
C SER A 126 1.53 11.12 13.21
N LEU A 127 0.61 10.43 13.91
CA LEU A 127 0.30 10.71 15.32
C LEU A 127 1.36 10.21 16.30
N LEU A 128 2.37 9.44 15.85
CA LEU A 128 3.32 8.78 16.75
C LEU A 128 4.74 9.32 16.55
N ASN A 129 5.30 9.90 17.60
CA ASN A 129 6.70 10.25 17.77
C ASN A 129 7.43 9.17 18.57
N PHE A 130 8.76 9.12 18.50
CA PHE A 130 9.51 8.40 19.51
C PHE A 130 9.41 9.12 20.86
N SER A 131 9.40 8.37 21.97
CA SER A 131 9.41 8.98 23.32
C SER A 131 10.76 9.63 23.65
N GLU A 132 11.84 9.09 23.10
CA GLU A 132 13.18 9.61 23.29
C GLU A 132 13.56 10.56 22.16
N SER A 133 14.12 11.73 22.52
CA SER A 133 14.59 12.70 21.55
C SER A 133 16.10 12.58 21.32
N VAL A 134 16.54 12.88 20.10
CA VAL A 134 17.96 12.94 19.74
C VAL A 134 18.34 14.35 19.28
N VAL A 135 19.55 14.81 19.63
CA VAL A 135 20.12 16.02 19.05
C VAL A 135 20.51 15.70 17.62
N ILE A 136 20.12 16.54 16.67
CA ILE A 136 20.52 16.39 15.27
C ILE A 136 21.67 17.37 14.95
N ASP A 137 22.69 16.84 14.29
CA ASP A 137 23.79 17.59 13.70
C ASP A 137 23.42 18.12 12.31
N GLU A 138 24.40 18.67 11.60
CA GLU A 138 24.23 19.11 10.22
C GLU A 138 23.74 18.01 9.27
N THR A 139 24.21 16.79 9.46
CA THR A 139 23.81 15.61 8.68
C THR A 139 22.34 15.25 8.97
N GLY A 140 21.96 15.24 10.22
CA GLY A 140 20.56 15.01 10.62
C GLY A 140 19.61 16.06 10.08
N ARG A 141 20.03 17.34 10.00
CA ARG A 141 19.27 18.41 9.34
C ARG A 141 19.02 18.13 7.86
N LYS A 142 20.04 17.68 7.13
CA LYS A 142 19.90 17.30 5.71
C LYS A 142 18.91 16.15 5.54
N TYR A 143 18.96 15.13 6.41
CA TYR A 143 17.99 14.03 6.37
C TYR A 143 16.57 14.48 6.65
N LEU A 144 16.34 15.43 7.56
CA LEU A 144 15.03 15.99 7.80
C LEU A 144 14.46 16.72 6.57
N TYR A 145 15.30 17.52 5.87
CA TYR A 145 14.93 18.15 4.61
C TYR A 145 14.62 17.13 3.50
N MET A 146 15.49 16.12 3.33
CA MET A 146 15.27 15.06 2.36
C MET A 146 14.01 14.24 2.66
N HIS A 147 13.68 14.07 3.95
CA HIS A 147 12.44 13.43 4.36
C HIS A 147 11.22 14.25 3.95
N ALA A 148 11.21 15.55 4.19
CA ALA A 148 10.11 16.42 3.75
C ALA A 148 9.93 16.36 2.22
N ALA A 149 11.02 16.47 1.44
CA ALA A 149 10.98 16.36 -0.01
C ALA A 149 10.44 14.99 -0.48
N ALA A 150 10.86 13.91 0.18
CA ALA A 150 10.35 12.56 -0.14
C ALA A 150 8.84 12.42 0.14
N ARG A 151 8.33 13.03 1.24
CA ARG A 151 6.91 13.02 1.58
C ARG A 151 6.07 13.92 0.68
N TRP A 152 6.68 14.95 0.12
CA TRP A 152 6.06 15.77 -0.92
C TRP A 152 5.79 14.98 -2.20
N GLY A 153 6.66 14.02 -2.55
CA GLY A 153 6.52 13.19 -3.75
C GLY A 153 7.84 12.97 -4.51
N LEU A 154 8.97 13.47 -3.99
CA LEU A 154 10.30 13.33 -4.60
C LEU A 154 11.05 12.06 -4.11
N ASP A 155 10.32 11.04 -3.66
CA ASP A 155 10.89 9.82 -3.07
C ASP A 155 11.69 8.95 -4.06
N LYS A 156 11.66 9.28 -5.35
CA LYS A 156 12.41 8.62 -6.43
C LYS A 156 13.59 9.46 -6.98
N GLU A 157 13.67 10.72 -6.54
CA GLU A 157 14.79 11.59 -6.94
C GLU A 157 16.05 11.27 -6.11
N PRO A 158 17.26 11.58 -6.62
CA PRO A 158 18.50 11.51 -5.86
C PRO A 158 18.45 12.34 -4.57
N TYR A 159 19.29 11.98 -3.61
CA TYR A 159 19.34 12.69 -2.33
C TYR A 159 19.68 14.17 -2.47
N GLU A 160 20.58 14.49 -3.40
CA GLU A 160 21.00 15.86 -3.71
C GLU A 160 19.83 16.69 -4.23
N GLU A 161 19.03 16.14 -5.13
CA GLU A 161 17.86 16.82 -5.68
C GLU A 161 16.76 17.03 -4.63
N ARG A 162 16.55 16.03 -3.73
CA ARG A 162 15.62 16.19 -2.60
C ARG A 162 16.07 17.29 -1.64
N LEU A 163 17.36 17.33 -1.32
CA LEU A 163 17.93 18.35 -0.44
C LEU A 163 17.79 19.73 -1.07
N LYS A 164 18.19 19.87 -2.32
CA LYS A 164 18.09 21.11 -3.09
C LYS A 164 16.65 21.63 -3.13
N TRP A 165 15.69 20.76 -3.47
CA TRP A 165 14.28 21.14 -3.47
C TRP A 165 13.83 21.65 -2.10
N ALA A 166 14.20 20.98 -1.01
CA ALA A 166 13.81 21.38 0.33
C ALA A 166 14.46 22.72 0.73
N GLU A 167 15.72 22.96 0.37
CA GLU A 167 16.43 24.23 0.60
C GLU A 167 15.80 25.39 -0.20
N GLU A 168 15.43 25.16 -1.45
CA GLU A 168 14.73 26.15 -2.28
C GLU A 168 13.32 26.46 -1.76
N ASN A 169 12.68 25.52 -1.07
CA ASN A 169 11.31 25.64 -0.54
C ASN A 169 11.23 25.85 0.99
N VAL A 170 12.34 26.20 1.66
CA VAL A 170 12.38 26.39 3.13
C VAL A 170 11.30 27.37 3.61
N SER A 171 11.05 28.45 2.89
CA SER A 171 10.03 29.43 3.24
C SER A 171 8.61 28.83 3.22
N LEU A 172 8.31 27.96 2.25
CA LEU A 172 7.05 27.22 2.17
C LEU A 172 6.94 26.21 3.33
N LEU A 173 7.98 25.40 3.54
CA LEU A 173 7.99 24.39 4.61
C LEU A 173 7.75 25.03 5.98
N ARG A 174 8.42 26.15 6.25
CA ARG A 174 8.27 26.91 7.51
C ARG A 174 6.90 27.56 7.66
N ARG A 175 6.34 28.10 6.57
CA ARG A 175 5.00 28.72 6.60
C ARG A 175 3.95 27.66 6.92
N ILE A 176 3.99 26.50 6.25
CA ILE A 176 3.11 25.37 6.54
C ILE A 176 3.32 24.88 7.99
N GLY A 177 4.58 24.73 8.42
CA GLY A 177 4.91 24.24 9.75
C GLY A 177 4.47 25.17 10.87
N ASN A 178 4.43 26.48 10.61
CA ASN A 178 3.97 27.48 11.58
C ASN A 178 2.44 27.47 11.77
N ASP A 179 1.67 27.38 10.68
CA ASP A 179 0.21 27.28 10.74
C ASP A 179 -0.34 26.45 9.56
N PRO A 180 -0.46 25.14 9.75
CA PRO A 180 -0.94 24.22 8.71
C PRO A 180 -2.45 24.37 8.44
N THR A 181 -3.18 25.12 9.28
CA THR A 181 -4.60 25.38 9.06
C THR A 181 -4.83 26.60 8.17
N ALA A 182 -3.91 27.56 8.19
CA ALA A 182 -3.91 28.72 7.32
C ALA A 182 -3.33 28.42 5.93
N ASP A 183 -2.35 27.53 5.84
CA ASP A 183 -1.76 27.10 4.57
C ASP A 183 -1.94 25.59 4.36
N MET A 184 -2.99 25.24 3.60
CA MET A 184 -3.36 23.86 3.31
C MET A 184 -2.60 23.25 2.11
N THR A 185 -1.56 23.91 1.58
CA THR A 185 -0.75 23.40 0.44
C THR A 185 -0.17 22.00 0.73
N TRP A 186 0.06 21.68 1.99
CA TRP A 186 0.53 20.34 2.40
C TRP A 186 -0.39 19.19 1.97
N THR A 187 -1.67 19.47 1.69
CA THR A 187 -2.62 18.44 1.24
C THR A 187 -2.36 17.93 -0.18
N ASP A 188 -1.55 18.65 -0.95
CA ASP A 188 -1.13 18.27 -2.30
C ASP A 188 0.03 17.27 -2.30
N ALA A 189 0.67 17.04 -1.16
CA ALA A 189 1.76 16.08 -1.00
C ALA A 189 1.30 14.63 -1.22
N ASP A 190 2.20 13.75 -1.64
CA ASP A 190 1.92 12.32 -1.80
C ASP A 190 1.60 11.64 -0.46
N GLU A 191 2.27 12.06 0.63
CA GLU A 191 1.99 11.64 2.00
C GLU A 191 1.74 12.89 2.89
N PRO A 192 0.53 13.46 2.84
CA PRO A 192 0.26 14.80 3.39
C PRO A 192 0.52 14.93 4.89
N TRP A 193 0.14 13.95 5.69
CA TRP A 193 0.29 14.00 7.15
C TRP A 193 1.74 13.87 7.59
N SER A 194 2.49 12.98 6.97
CA SER A 194 3.94 12.87 7.18
C SER A 194 4.67 14.12 6.70
N PHE A 195 4.21 14.74 5.61
CA PHE A 195 4.78 15.97 5.07
C PHE A 195 4.54 17.16 6.00
N VAL A 196 3.29 17.42 6.42
CA VAL A 196 2.98 18.54 7.32
C VAL A 196 3.71 18.41 8.66
N ARG A 197 3.82 17.19 9.18
CA ARG A 197 4.59 16.92 10.39
C ARG A 197 6.08 17.23 10.21
N ALA A 198 6.67 16.88 9.06
CA ALA A 198 8.05 17.26 8.74
C ALA A 198 8.20 18.79 8.63
N CYS A 199 7.21 19.50 8.09
CA CYS A 199 7.17 20.96 8.05
C CYS A 199 7.16 21.59 9.44
N MET A 200 6.32 21.06 10.36
CA MET A 200 6.28 21.49 11.76
C MET A 200 7.63 21.30 12.46
N GLU A 201 8.28 20.15 12.20
CA GLU A 201 9.58 19.82 12.78
C GLU A 201 10.69 20.73 12.22
N ILE A 202 10.65 21.03 10.91
CA ILE A 202 11.59 21.98 10.26
C ILE A 202 11.39 23.39 10.84
N GLU A 203 10.17 23.86 11.01
CA GLU A 203 9.92 25.17 11.63
C GLU A 203 10.43 25.21 13.07
N ARG A 204 10.18 24.16 13.86
CA ARG A 204 10.70 24.03 15.22
C ARG A 204 12.23 24.04 15.24
N MET A 205 12.88 23.34 14.32
CA MET A 205 14.33 23.33 14.17
C MET A 205 14.90 24.74 13.90
N HIS A 206 14.26 25.51 13.04
CA HIS A 206 14.68 26.88 12.73
C HIS A 206 14.46 27.84 13.92
N ARG A 207 13.40 27.66 14.68
CA ARG A 207 13.08 28.47 15.84
C ARG A 207 14.00 28.18 17.02
N GLU A 208 14.28 26.91 17.30
CA GLU A 208 15.13 26.49 18.42
C GLU A 208 16.64 26.61 18.14
N GLY A 209 17.03 26.47 16.89
CA GLY A 209 18.41 26.68 16.46
C GLY A 209 19.40 25.60 16.89
N SER A 210 20.55 25.99 17.43
CA SER A 210 21.63 25.07 17.81
C SER A 210 21.20 24.19 19.00
N GLY A 211 21.48 22.89 18.90
CA GLY A 211 21.11 21.90 19.92
C GLY A 211 19.67 21.39 19.80
N PHE A 212 19.00 21.68 18.69
CA PHE A 212 17.66 21.18 18.40
C PHE A 212 17.56 19.65 18.56
N ARG A 213 16.49 19.21 19.21
CA ARG A 213 16.21 17.80 19.46
C ARG A 213 14.93 17.38 18.74
N THR A 214 15.00 16.24 18.06
CA THR A 214 13.84 15.67 17.36
C THR A 214 13.41 14.34 17.94
N THR A 215 12.10 14.07 17.89
CA THR A 215 11.46 12.78 18.17
C THR A 215 10.84 12.18 16.94
N LEU A 216 10.97 12.84 15.76
CA LEU A 216 10.34 12.45 14.52
C LEU A 216 10.91 11.12 13.99
N PRO A 217 10.10 10.07 13.79
CA PRO A 217 10.52 8.85 13.10
C PRO A 217 10.69 9.12 11.60
N LEU A 218 11.83 8.74 11.05
CA LEU A 218 12.06 8.72 9.61
C LEU A 218 11.81 7.31 9.08
N SER A 219 10.86 7.19 8.15
CA SER A 219 10.55 5.90 7.53
C SER A 219 11.49 5.61 6.38
N MET A 220 11.98 4.36 6.33
CA MET A 220 12.80 3.83 5.24
C MET A 220 12.14 2.56 4.71
N ASP A 221 12.12 2.38 3.39
CA ASP A 221 11.52 1.22 2.74
C ASP A 221 12.38 0.72 1.56
N ALA A 222 12.23 -0.57 1.24
CA ALA A 222 12.87 -1.19 0.09
C ALA A 222 12.07 -0.98 -1.19
N THR A 223 12.72 -0.93 -2.35
CA THR A 223 12.07 -0.73 -3.65
C THR A 223 11.04 -1.84 -3.94
N ASN A 224 11.44 -3.10 -3.79
CA ASN A 224 10.59 -4.30 -3.88
C ASN A 224 11.35 -5.48 -3.31
N GLN A 225 11.19 -5.75 -2.02
CA GLN A 225 11.97 -6.78 -1.30
C GLN A 225 11.88 -8.16 -1.96
N GLY A 226 10.72 -8.58 -2.44
CA GLY A 226 10.57 -9.89 -3.08
C GLY A 226 11.42 -10.01 -4.35
N LEU A 227 11.41 -9.00 -5.22
CA LEU A 227 12.26 -8.99 -6.42
C LEU A 227 13.74 -8.84 -6.07
N GLN A 228 14.08 -8.07 -5.04
CA GLN A 228 15.45 -7.96 -4.54
C GLN A 228 16.00 -9.32 -4.13
N ILE A 229 15.25 -10.09 -3.33
CA ILE A 229 15.66 -11.43 -2.89
C ILE A 229 15.79 -12.37 -4.08
N TYR A 230 14.83 -12.40 -5.01
CA TYR A 230 14.94 -13.22 -6.23
C TYR A 230 16.16 -12.83 -7.05
N SER A 231 16.43 -11.55 -7.25
CA SER A 231 17.60 -11.10 -8.02
C SER A 231 18.92 -11.55 -7.41
N MET A 232 19.03 -11.48 -6.08
CA MET A 232 20.22 -11.94 -5.35
C MET A 232 20.40 -13.46 -5.43
N VAL A 233 19.34 -14.22 -5.15
CA VAL A 233 19.40 -15.71 -5.15
C VAL A 233 19.67 -16.26 -6.54
N LEU A 234 19.05 -15.67 -7.56
CA LEU A 234 19.21 -16.10 -8.96
C LEU A 234 20.37 -15.41 -9.68
N ARG A 235 21.10 -14.52 -8.99
CA ARG A 235 22.23 -13.74 -9.53
C ARG A 235 21.87 -12.99 -10.82
N ASP A 236 20.71 -12.37 -10.82
CA ASP A 236 20.20 -11.59 -11.95
C ASP A 236 20.63 -10.11 -11.82
N PRO A 237 21.64 -9.65 -12.58
CA PRO A 237 22.15 -8.29 -12.47
C PRO A 237 21.13 -7.25 -12.98
N ILE A 238 20.26 -7.62 -13.94
CA ILE A 238 19.27 -6.70 -14.51
C ILE A 238 18.21 -6.40 -13.47
N ALA A 239 17.60 -7.44 -12.88
CA ALA A 239 16.61 -7.26 -11.82
C ALA A 239 17.23 -6.64 -10.54
N ALA A 240 18.49 -6.98 -10.21
CA ALA A 240 19.22 -6.38 -9.09
C ALA A 240 19.43 -4.88 -9.27
N LEU A 241 19.80 -4.44 -10.47
CA LEU A 241 19.90 -3.02 -10.81
C LEU A 241 18.53 -2.35 -10.75
N ALA A 242 17.51 -2.92 -11.40
CA ALA A 242 16.15 -2.36 -11.45
C ALA A 242 15.50 -2.21 -10.07
N THR A 243 15.98 -2.96 -9.07
CA THR A 243 15.46 -2.93 -7.68
C THR A 243 16.42 -2.32 -6.66
N ASN A 244 17.47 -1.62 -7.12
CA ASN A 244 18.45 -0.94 -6.26
C ASN A 244 19.24 -1.88 -5.33
N VAL A 245 19.50 -3.12 -5.73
CA VAL A 245 20.42 -4.04 -5.04
C VAL A 245 21.86 -3.76 -5.47
N ILE A 246 22.07 -3.42 -6.72
CA ILE A 246 23.35 -2.97 -7.26
C ILE A 246 23.38 -1.44 -7.26
N PRO A 247 24.44 -0.80 -6.77
CA PRO A 247 24.58 0.66 -6.80
C PRO A 247 24.51 1.22 -8.23
N SER A 248 23.88 2.37 -8.36
CA SER A 248 23.81 3.15 -9.60
C SER A 248 23.78 4.64 -9.29
N ASP A 249 24.16 5.48 -10.25
CA ASP A 249 24.20 6.95 -10.09
C ASP A 249 22.81 7.54 -9.81
N MET A 250 21.76 6.88 -10.29
CA MET A 250 20.38 7.30 -10.11
C MET A 250 19.54 6.18 -9.49
N PRO A 251 18.61 6.49 -8.55
CA PRO A 251 17.66 5.51 -8.05
C PRO A 251 16.88 4.87 -9.19
N GLN A 252 16.82 3.56 -9.20
CA GLN A 252 16.08 2.80 -10.21
C GLN A 252 14.65 2.55 -9.76
N ASP A 253 13.73 2.47 -10.70
CA ASP A 253 12.32 2.20 -10.45
C ASP A 253 11.80 1.12 -11.40
N VAL A 254 11.74 -0.11 -10.91
CA VAL A 254 11.25 -1.27 -11.66
C VAL A 254 9.82 -1.06 -12.19
N TYR A 255 8.99 -0.32 -11.46
CA TYR A 255 7.60 -0.06 -11.88
C TYR A 255 7.55 0.89 -13.08
N LYS A 256 8.42 1.89 -13.10
CA LYS A 256 8.59 2.79 -14.24
C LYS A 256 9.14 2.03 -15.45
N GLN A 257 10.15 1.17 -15.25
CA GLN A 257 10.70 0.35 -16.34
C GLN A 257 9.64 -0.55 -16.97
N VAL A 258 8.77 -1.17 -16.16
CA VAL A 258 7.62 -1.94 -16.69
C VAL A 258 6.66 -1.03 -17.46
N ALA A 259 6.37 0.17 -16.98
CA ALA A 259 5.49 1.12 -17.67
C ALA A 259 6.08 1.56 -19.03
N ASP A 260 7.41 1.81 -19.06
CA ASP A 260 8.12 2.17 -20.31
C ASP A 260 8.08 1.00 -21.31
N THR A 261 8.26 -0.23 -20.84
CA THR A 261 8.14 -1.44 -21.67
C THR A 261 6.72 -1.61 -22.20
N VAL A 262 5.69 -1.37 -21.38
CA VAL A 262 4.29 -1.39 -21.82
C VAL A 262 4.06 -0.35 -22.92
N ARG A 263 4.54 0.89 -22.75
CA ARG A 263 4.39 1.94 -23.78
C ARG A 263 5.03 1.53 -25.11
N ARG A 264 6.24 0.95 -25.06
CA ARG A 264 6.92 0.40 -26.24
C ARG A 264 6.07 -0.67 -26.92
N MET A 265 5.58 -1.66 -26.15
CA MET A 265 4.74 -2.75 -26.70
C MET A 265 3.43 -2.23 -27.33
N LEU A 266 2.77 -1.25 -26.70
CA LEU A 266 1.56 -0.63 -27.23
C LEU A 266 1.82 0.12 -28.54
N TYR A 267 2.98 0.79 -28.65
CA TYR A 267 3.38 1.49 -29.86
C TYR A 267 3.71 0.52 -31.00
N GLU A 268 4.45 -0.56 -30.72
CA GLU A 268 4.86 -1.56 -31.71
C GLU A 268 3.66 -2.39 -32.25
N ASP A 269 2.69 -2.71 -31.42
CA ASP A 269 1.53 -3.53 -31.76
C ASP A 269 0.54 -2.80 -32.70
N ASN A 270 0.58 -1.48 -32.76
CA ASN A 270 -0.29 -0.63 -33.60
C ASN A 270 -1.79 -0.97 -33.53
N HIS A 271 -2.25 -1.57 -32.44
CA HIS A 271 -3.65 -1.92 -32.20
C HIS A 271 -4.48 -0.68 -31.84
N GLU A 272 -5.78 -0.64 -32.20
CA GLU A 272 -6.68 0.48 -31.88
C GLU A 272 -6.68 0.82 -30.36
N TYR A 273 -6.81 -0.19 -29.52
CA TYR A 273 -6.74 0.00 -28.07
C TYR A 273 -5.37 0.51 -27.61
N GLY A 274 -4.28 0.08 -28.27
CA GLY A 274 -2.93 0.53 -27.96
C GLY A 274 -2.78 2.04 -28.09
N ARG A 275 -3.26 2.61 -29.20
CA ARG A 275 -3.22 4.08 -29.43
C ARG A 275 -4.02 4.83 -28.37
N LYS A 276 -5.25 4.40 -28.09
CA LYS A 276 -6.11 5.01 -27.06
C LYS A 276 -5.48 4.93 -25.66
N TRP A 277 -4.78 3.83 -25.34
CA TRP A 277 -4.05 3.70 -24.05
C TRP A 277 -2.81 4.60 -23.99
N LEU A 278 -2.10 4.81 -25.11
CA LEU A 278 -0.98 5.77 -25.16
C LEU A 278 -1.47 7.20 -24.94
N ASP A 279 -2.60 7.58 -25.52
CA ASP A 279 -3.25 8.89 -25.30
C ASP A 279 -3.76 9.05 -23.88
N PHE A 280 -4.27 7.98 -23.25
CA PHE A 280 -4.73 7.98 -21.86
C PHE A 280 -3.58 8.10 -20.85
N THR A 281 -2.34 7.86 -21.27
CA THR A 281 -1.09 7.93 -20.52
C THR A 281 -0.87 6.75 -19.56
N ILE A 282 0.05 5.87 -19.93
CA ILE A 282 0.56 4.81 -19.08
C ILE A 282 1.67 5.35 -18.19
N THR A 283 1.48 5.27 -16.89
CA THR A 283 2.41 5.77 -15.88
C THR A 283 2.89 4.66 -14.95
N ARG A 284 3.82 5.00 -14.07
CA ARG A 284 4.23 4.14 -12.95
C ARG A 284 3.04 3.61 -12.13
N LYS A 285 2.01 4.45 -11.89
CA LYS A 285 0.80 4.06 -11.14
C LYS A 285 0.04 2.92 -11.83
N THR A 286 0.02 2.91 -13.16
CA THR A 286 -0.64 1.86 -13.96
C THR A 286 -0.08 0.47 -13.69
N THR A 287 1.25 0.34 -13.52
CA THR A 287 1.96 -0.94 -13.45
C THR A 287 2.39 -1.33 -12.04
N LYS A 288 2.38 -0.39 -11.08
CA LYS A 288 2.92 -0.61 -9.73
C LYS A 288 2.32 -1.82 -9.02
N ARG A 289 1.00 -1.90 -8.94
CA ARG A 289 0.32 -2.95 -8.18
C ARG A 289 0.51 -4.32 -8.80
N GLN A 290 0.45 -4.42 -10.12
CA GLN A 290 0.65 -5.65 -10.86
C GLN A 290 2.08 -6.17 -10.67
N THR A 291 3.09 -5.31 -10.86
CA THR A 291 4.50 -5.67 -10.70
C THR A 291 4.83 -6.03 -9.25
N MET A 292 4.33 -5.25 -8.30
CA MET A 292 4.58 -5.49 -6.87
C MET A 292 4.06 -6.85 -6.41
N THR A 293 2.92 -7.31 -6.94
CA THR A 293 2.27 -8.53 -6.49
C THR A 293 2.73 -9.80 -7.20
N VAL A 294 3.58 -9.68 -8.23
CA VAL A 294 4.10 -10.85 -8.98
C VAL A 294 4.83 -11.82 -8.06
N CYS A 295 5.75 -11.33 -7.20
CA CYS A 295 6.47 -12.18 -6.26
C CYS A 295 5.57 -12.92 -5.27
N TYR A 296 4.33 -12.45 -5.10
CA TYR A 296 3.31 -13.05 -4.23
C TYR A 296 2.38 -14.01 -4.96
N SER A 297 2.83 -14.57 -6.08
CA SER A 297 2.05 -15.49 -6.93
C SER A 297 0.78 -14.86 -7.52
N SER A 298 0.81 -13.57 -7.79
CA SER A 298 -0.20 -12.91 -8.62
C SER A 298 -0.31 -13.62 -9.96
N THR A 299 -1.54 -13.79 -10.45
CA THR A 299 -1.84 -14.43 -11.72
C THR A 299 -2.24 -13.38 -12.76
N PHE A 300 -2.26 -13.75 -14.04
CA PHE A 300 -2.81 -12.90 -15.10
C PHE A 300 -4.24 -12.42 -14.78
N PHE A 301 -5.07 -13.28 -14.16
CA PHE A 301 -6.41 -12.90 -13.71
C PHE A 301 -6.37 -11.74 -12.69
N SER A 302 -5.43 -11.80 -11.72
CA SER A 302 -5.24 -10.71 -10.76
C SER A 302 -4.72 -9.44 -11.44
N CYS A 303 -3.78 -9.57 -12.37
CA CYS A 303 -3.26 -8.45 -13.16
C CYS A 303 -4.40 -7.71 -13.87
N ARG A 304 -5.29 -8.44 -14.55
CA ARG A 304 -6.48 -7.88 -15.20
C ARG A 304 -7.42 -7.20 -14.22
N ALA A 305 -7.69 -7.80 -13.08
CA ALA A 305 -8.56 -7.21 -12.06
C ALA A 305 -7.99 -5.87 -11.54
N TYR A 306 -6.69 -5.80 -11.28
CA TYR A 306 -6.01 -4.58 -10.83
C TYR A 306 -5.98 -3.51 -11.93
N THR A 307 -5.82 -3.89 -13.19
CA THR A 307 -5.87 -2.95 -14.33
C THR A 307 -7.26 -2.33 -14.47
N ILE A 308 -8.32 -3.13 -14.33
CA ILE A 308 -9.70 -2.65 -14.34
C ILE A 308 -9.96 -1.70 -13.17
N GLU A 309 -9.50 -2.06 -11.95
CA GLU A 309 -9.68 -1.24 -10.75
C GLU A 309 -8.96 0.11 -10.89
N TRP A 310 -7.69 0.09 -11.32
CA TRP A 310 -6.92 1.30 -11.62
C TRP A 310 -7.61 2.19 -12.65
N PHE A 311 -8.11 1.63 -13.73
CA PHE A 311 -8.79 2.41 -14.76
C PHE A 311 -10.03 3.13 -14.24
N TYR A 312 -10.85 2.43 -13.42
CA TYR A 312 -12.01 3.05 -12.79
C TYR A 312 -11.63 4.13 -11.75
N GLU A 313 -10.50 4.01 -11.07
CA GLU A 313 -9.97 5.03 -10.17
C GLU A 313 -9.56 6.29 -10.95
N GLU A 314 -8.90 6.13 -12.10
CA GLU A 314 -8.54 7.24 -12.98
C GLU A 314 -9.79 7.96 -13.54
N LEU A 315 -10.84 7.22 -13.92
CA LEU A 315 -12.10 7.84 -14.34
C LEU A 315 -12.79 8.61 -13.21
N LYS A 316 -12.74 8.09 -11.98
CA LYS A 316 -13.26 8.80 -10.79
C LYS A 316 -12.49 10.10 -10.50
N SER A 317 -11.20 10.16 -10.84
CA SER A 317 -10.39 11.37 -10.70
C SER A 317 -10.66 12.44 -11.77
N GLY A 318 -11.59 12.19 -12.70
CA GLY A 318 -12.03 13.14 -13.72
C GLY A 318 -11.41 12.96 -15.09
N LYS A 319 -10.70 11.85 -15.36
CA LYS A 319 -10.24 11.54 -16.73
C LYS A 319 -11.39 11.05 -17.61
N ASP A 320 -11.39 11.46 -18.86
CA ASP A 320 -12.35 10.99 -19.84
C ASP A 320 -12.13 9.52 -20.22
N ASN A 321 -13.22 8.79 -20.47
CA ASN A 321 -13.15 7.41 -20.92
C ASN A 321 -13.02 7.35 -22.45
N PRO A 322 -11.85 6.94 -23.01
CA PRO A 322 -11.64 6.89 -24.47
C PRO A 322 -12.31 5.68 -25.14
N PHE A 323 -12.90 4.76 -24.35
CA PHE A 323 -13.48 3.49 -24.84
C PHE A 323 -15.01 3.45 -24.84
N GLY A 324 -15.69 4.55 -24.44
CA GLY A 324 -17.14 4.57 -24.31
C GLY A 324 -17.65 3.56 -23.27
N ASP A 325 -18.68 2.80 -23.62
CA ASP A 325 -19.27 1.82 -22.70
C ASP A 325 -18.47 0.51 -22.59
N GLU A 326 -17.56 0.24 -23.53
CA GLU A 326 -16.76 -0.98 -23.55
C GLU A 326 -15.45 -0.81 -22.75
N THR A 327 -15.46 -1.14 -21.47
CA THR A 327 -14.27 -1.00 -20.61
C THR A 327 -13.50 -2.32 -20.42
N TYR A 328 -14.19 -3.46 -20.52
CA TYR A 328 -13.60 -4.76 -20.17
C TYR A 328 -12.52 -5.22 -21.16
N LYS A 329 -12.80 -5.19 -22.48
CA LYS A 329 -11.85 -5.65 -23.50
C LYS A 329 -10.60 -4.77 -23.58
N PRO A 330 -10.70 -3.41 -23.58
CA PRO A 330 -9.53 -2.55 -23.52
C PRO A 330 -8.65 -2.80 -22.29
N CYS A 331 -9.26 -2.97 -21.11
CA CYS A 331 -8.51 -3.28 -19.89
C CYS A 331 -7.88 -4.68 -19.93
N ALA A 332 -8.54 -5.67 -20.53
CA ALA A 332 -7.96 -7.02 -20.71
C ALA A 332 -6.75 -6.99 -21.63
N TYR A 333 -6.84 -6.24 -22.73
CA TYR A 333 -5.72 -6.02 -23.66
C TYR A 333 -4.53 -5.32 -22.96
N LEU A 334 -4.79 -4.23 -22.22
CA LEU A 334 -3.72 -3.56 -21.48
C LEU A 334 -3.09 -4.48 -20.41
N ALA A 335 -3.91 -5.30 -19.73
CA ALA A 335 -3.41 -6.24 -18.73
C ALA A 335 -2.50 -7.32 -19.34
N GLU A 336 -2.75 -7.73 -20.57
CA GLU A 336 -1.87 -8.65 -21.32
C GLU A 336 -0.51 -7.99 -21.56
N LYS A 337 -0.48 -6.76 -22.07
CA LYS A 337 0.76 -6.01 -22.27
C LYS A 337 1.54 -5.78 -20.98
N ILE A 338 0.83 -5.45 -19.87
CA ILE A 338 1.47 -5.32 -18.55
C ILE A 338 2.07 -6.66 -18.11
N TRP A 339 1.35 -7.76 -18.29
CA TRP A 339 1.82 -9.09 -17.88
C TRP A 339 3.05 -9.53 -18.65
N ASP A 340 3.10 -9.25 -19.95
CA ASP A 340 4.23 -9.54 -20.82
C ASP A 340 5.43 -8.65 -20.47
N ALA A 341 5.22 -7.35 -20.26
CA ALA A 341 6.25 -6.41 -19.84
C ALA A 341 6.89 -6.78 -18.50
N ILE A 342 6.09 -7.22 -17.52
CA ILE A 342 6.62 -7.76 -16.26
C ILE A 342 7.51 -8.99 -16.54
N GLY A 343 7.09 -9.87 -17.47
CA GLY A 343 7.89 -11.04 -17.86
C GLY A 343 9.22 -10.68 -18.52
N GLU A 344 9.28 -9.57 -19.23
CA GLU A 344 10.51 -9.09 -19.86
C GLU A 344 11.47 -8.46 -18.83
N VAL A 345 10.95 -7.61 -17.94
CA VAL A 345 11.76 -6.86 -16.96
C VAL A 345 12.25 -7.73 -15.81
N VAL A 346 11.45 -8.73 -15.36
CA VAL A 346 11.77 -9.58 -14.19
C VAL A 346 11.77 -11.08 -14.55
N GLN A 347 12.42 -11.41 -15.64
CA GLN A 347 12.42 -12.74 -16.23
C GLN A 347 12.91 -13.83 -15.26
N SER A 348 14.03 -13.62 -14.60
CA SER A 348 14.64 -14.62 -13.68
C SER A 348 13.74 -14.91 -12.49
N ALA A 349 13.08 -13.89 -11.93
CA ALA A 349 12.13 -14.09 -10.84
C ALA A 349 10.96 -15.00 -11.26
N ARG A 350 10.44 -14.87 -12.47
CA ARG A 350 9.40 -15.76 -13.02
C ARG A 350 9.88 -17.20 -13.09
N VAL A 351 11.05 -17.42 -13.67
CA VAL A 351 11.67 -18.76 -13.77
C VAL A 351 11.85 -19.39 -12.39
N GLY A 352 12.37 -18.63 -11.42
CA GLY A 352 12.53 -19.09 -10.04
C GLY A 352 11.21 -19.44 -9.36
N MET A 353 10.17 -18.62 -9.58
CA MET A 353 8.84 -18.89 -9.05
C MET A 353 8.20 -20.14 -9.66
N ASP A 354 8.35 -20.36 -10.96
CA ASP A 354 7.83 -21.55 -11.64
C ASP A 354 8.55 -22.82 -11.17
N TRP A 355 9.86 -22.73 -10.94
CA TRP A 355 10.63 -23.81 -10.33
C TRP A 355 10.14 -24.16 -8.91
N LEU A 356 9.93 -23.15 -8.05
CA LEU A 356 9.40 -23.36 -6.70
C LEU A 356 8.02 -24.00 -6.71
N ARG A 357 7.14 -23.58 -7.62
CA ARG A 357 5.80 -24.19 -7.81
C ARG A 357 5.92 -25.64 -8.24
N GLY A 358 6.77 -25.92 -9.22
CA GLY A 358 7.04 -27.30 -9.67
C GLY A 358 7.55 -28.20 -8.55
N CYS A 359 8.48 -27.72 -7.72
CA CYS A 359 8.93 -28.45 -6.53
C CYS A 359 7.78 -28.73 -5.56
N ALA A 360 6.92 -27.73 -5.29
CA ALA A 360 5.76 -27.91 -4.42
C ALA A 360 4.75 -28.91 -5.00
N GLU A 361 4.52 -28.92 -6.31
CA GLU A 361 3.66 -29.88 -6.99
C GLU A 361 4.15 -31.31 -6.81
N VAL A 362 5.44 -31.56 -7.08
CA VAL A 362 6.04 -32.89 -6.91
C VAL A 362 5.91 -33.38 -5.47
N LEU A 363 6.20 -32.53 -4.48
CA LEU A 363 6.05 -32.91 -3.06
C LEU A 363 4.61 -33.28 -2.72
N ILE A 364 3.64 -32.46 -3.12
CA ILE A 364 2.23 -32.67 -2.81
C ILE A 364 1.70 -33.95 -3.49
N ASP A 365 2.08 -34.18 -4.74
CA ASP A 365 1.65 -35.36 -5.50
C ASP A 365 2.19 -36.68 -4.90
N HIS A 366 3.29 -36.58 -4.11
CA HIS A 366 3.82 -37.70 -3.31
C HIS A 366 3.33 -37.69 -1.86
N GLY A 367 2.31 -36.89 -1.51
CA GLY A 367 1.75 -36.80 -0.16
C GLY A 367 2.67 -36.11 0.85
N VAL A 368 3.70 -35.40 0.39
CA VAL A 368 4.66 -34.68 1.26
C VAL A 368 4.27 -33.23 1.39
N THR A 369 4.11 -32.76 2.61
CA THR A 369 3.89 -31.32 2.87
C THR A 369 5.21 -30.56 2.68
N PRO A 370 5.25 -29.49 1.86
CA PRO A 370 6.42 -28.63 1.72
C PRO A 370 6.85 -28.02 3.06
N ARG A 371 8.13 -28.09 3.38
CA ARG A 371 8.71 -27.55 4.62
C ARG A 371 10.16 -27.16 4.40
N TRP A 372 10.60 -26.15 5.16
CA TRP A 372 11.99 -25.70 5.17
C TRP A 372 12.35 -25.06 6.52
N VAL A 373 13.60 -24.75 6.70
CA VAL A 373 14.07 -23.97 7.84
C VAL A 373 14.60 -22.64 7.32
N THR A 374 14.19 -21.53 7.95
CA THR A 374 14.68 -20.21 7.58
C THR A 374 16.15 -20.03 7.97
N PRO A 375 16.87 -19.04 7.41
CA PRO A 375 18.25 -18.75 7.81
C PRO A 375 18.43 -18.48 9.31
N LEU A 376 17.39 -18.06 10.01
CA LEU A 376 17.39 -17.85 11.48
C LEU A 376 16.95 -19.08 12.28
N GLY A 377 16.84 -20.25 11.63
CA GLY A 377 16.50 -21.51 12.28
C GLY A 377 15.01 -21.72 12.56
N PHE A 378 14.11 -20.90 12.01
CA PHE A 378 12.67 -21.07 12.21
C PHE A 378 12.10 -22.13 11.25
N PRO A 379 11.43 -23.19 11.75
CA PRO A 379 10.84 -24.23 10.91
C PRO A 379 9.53 -23.75 10.30
N VAL A 380 9.40 -23.83 8.98
CA VAL A 380 8.20 -23.50 8.23
C VAL A 380 7.57 -24.76 7.65
N LYS A 381 6.25 -24.91 7.83
CA LYS A 381 5.45 -25.97 7.24
C LYS A 381 4.30 -25.37 6.44
N MET A 382 4.27 -25.65 5.13
CA MET A 382 3.24 -25.16 4.21
C MET A 382 2.08 -26.14 4.12
N HIS A 383 1.15 -26.07 5.07
CA HIS A 383 -0.03 -26.94 5.11
C HIS A 383 -1.32 -26.12 5.05
N TYR A 384 -1.93 -26.10 3.87
CA TYR A 384 -3.26 -25.53 3.69
C TYR A 384 -4.25 -26.65 3.45
N GLU A 385 -5.37 -26.61 4.17
CA GLU A 385 -6.43 -27.61 4.07
C GLU A 385 -7.62 -27.09 3.28
N ASN A 386 -8.33 -28.01 2.65
CA ASN A 386 -9.67 -27.76 2.15
C ASN A 386 -10.62 -27.52 3.33
N THR A 387 -11.68 -26.76 3.09
CA THR A 387 -12.64 -26.45 4.15
C THR A 387 -14.05 -26.82 3.73
N ASN A 388 -14.79 -27.47 4.61
CA ASN A 388 -16.22 -27.64 4.48
C ASN A 388 -16.95 -26.38 4.95
N LYS A 389 -17.99 -25.99 4.22
CA LYS A 389 -18.78 -24.79 4.52
C LYS A 389 -20.05 -25.20 5.26
N TYR A 390 -20.24 -24.66 6.45
CA TYR A 390 -21.45 -24.86 7.26
C TYR A 390 -22.18 -23.51 7.37
N ALA A 391 -23.49 -23.54 7.16
CA ALA A 391 -24.33 -22.37 7.34
C ALA A 391 -25.07 -22.51 8.70
N ILE A 392 -24.74 -21.60 9.62
CA ILE A 392 -25.40 -21.53 10.94
C ILE A 392 -26.30 -20.29 10.93
N LYS A 393 -27.57 -20.51 11.29
CA LYS A 393 -28.55 -19.43 11.47
C LYS A 393 -28.62 -19.09 12.96
N THR A 394 -28.42 -17.83 13.30
CA THR A 394 -28.49 -17.29 14.66
C THR A 394 -29.52 -16.18 14.73
N LEU A 395 -30.27 -16.12 15.82
CA LEU A 395 -31.18 -15.01 16.12
C LEU A 395 -30.45 -14.05 17.07
N VAL A 396 -30.11 -12.88 16.59
CA VAL A 396 -29.40 -11.84 17.38
C VAL A 396 -30.24 -10.58 17.36
N GLY A 397 -30.67 -10.10 18.53
CA GLY A 397 -31.51 -8.90 18.65
C GLY A 397 -32.80 -8.98 17.84
N GLY A 398 -33.45 -10.17 17.79
CA GLY A 398 -34.69 -10.40 17.02
C GLY A 398 -34.50 -10.54 15.51
N THR A 399 -33.26 -10.41 15.00
CA THR A 399 -32.94 -10.54 13.56
C THR A 399 -32.26 -11.87 13.29
N LEU A 400 -32.78 -12.63 12.30
CA LEU A 400 -32.17 -13.87 11.85
C LEU A 400 -30.92 -13.54 11.00
N ARG A 401 -29.76 -13.99 11.46
CA ARG A 401 -28.47 -13.83 10.74
C ARG A 401 -27.94 -15.20 10.36
N GLN A 402 -27.41 -15.31 9.14
CA GLN A 402 -26.73 -16.51 8.66
C GLN A 402 -25.22 -16.31 8.68
N HIS A 403 -24.53 -17.13 9.46
CA HIS A 403 -23.08 -17.19 9.51
C HIS A 403 -22.59 -18.39 8.69
N ARG A 404 -21.53 -18.17 7.90
CA ARG A 404 -20.89 -19.24 7.13
C ARG A 404 -19.56 -19.59 7.80
N LEU A 405 -19.53 -20.73 8.48
CA LEU A 405 -18.30 -21.28 9.03
C LEU A 405 -17.56 -22.10 7.96
N ARG A 406 -16.24 -22.04 7.99
CA ARG A 406 -15.35 -22.86 7.18
C ARG A 406 -14.50 -23.70 8.13
N ILE A 407 -14.70 -25.00 8.14
CA ILE A 407 -13.99 -25.93 9.01
C ILE A 407 -13.03 -26.77 8.15
N PRO A 408 -11.72 -26.81 8.49
CA PRO A 408 -10.76 -27.67 7.81
C PRO A 408 -11.22 -29.14 7.81
N ASN A 409 -10.98 -29.86 6.71
CA ASN A 409 -11.42 -31.26 6.55
C ASN A 409 -10.25 -32.26 6.51
N GLY A 410 -9.01 -31.80 6.75
CA GLY A 410 -7.82 -32.66 6.75
C GLY A 410 -7.21 -32.90 5.36
N GLU A 411 -7.92 -32.56 4.28
CA GLU A 411 -7.40 -32.73 2.93
C GLU A 411 -6.54 -31.56 2.50
N THR A 412 -5.39 -31.82 1.89
CA THR A 412 -4.50 -30.76 1.38
C THR A 412 -5.17 -29.96 0.27
N ASN A 413 -5.22 -28.65 0.44
CA ASN A 413 -5.61 -27.72 -0.62
C ASN A 413 -4.44 -27.51 -1.58
N ARG A 414 -4.34 -28.38 -2.60
CA ARG A 414 -3.23 -28.39 -3.58
C ARG A 414 -3.00 -27.01 -4.19
N ARG A 415 -4.05 -26.39 -4.74
CA ARG A 415 -3.95 -25.09 -5.41
C ARG A 415 -3.44 -23.99 -4.48
N LYS A 416 -3.96 -23.91 -3.26
CA LYS A 416 -3.56 -22.88 -2.31
C LYS A 416 -2.13 -23.09 -1.83
N THR A 417 -1.71 -24.32 -1.60
CA THR A 417 -0.34 -24.65 -1.18
C THR A 417 0.67 -24.28 -2.27
N ILE A 418 0.44 -24.67 -3.53
CA ILE A 418 1.31 -24.34 -4.67
C ILE A 418 1.40 -22.82 -4.87
N ASN A 419 0.27 -22.11 -4.89
CA ASN A 419 0.30 -20.66 -5.09
C ASN A 419 0.95 -19.88 -3.94
N SER A 420 0.93 -20.44 -2.73
CA SER A 420 1.50 -19.77 -1.56
C SER A 420 2.98 -20.05 -1.36
N ILE A 421 3.60 -20.98 -2.12
CA ILE A 421 5.02 -21.32 -1.92
C ILE A 421 5.93 -20.13 -2.17
N CYS A 422 5.75 -19.42 -3.28
CA CYS A 422 6.60 -18.29 -3.66
C CYS A 422 6.62 -17.16 -2.62
N PRO A 423 5.45 -16.58 -2.21
CA PRO A 423 5.45 -15.51 -1.22
C PRO A 423 5.98 -15.95 0.15
N ASN A 424 5.77 -17.21 0.53
CA ASN A 424 6.21 -17.70 1.83
C ASN A 424 7.67 -18.12 1.86
N TRP A 425 8.24 -18.47 0.70
CA TRP A 425 9.64 -18.80 0.58
C TRP A 425 10.53 -17.57 0.47
N VAL A 426 10.09 -16.55 -0.28
CA VAL A 426 10.88 -15.35 -0.54
C VAL A 426 10.99 -14.43 0.68
N HIS A 427 10.02 -14.46 1.57
CA HIS A 427 10.03 -13.69 2.81
C HIS A 427 10.44 -14.52 4.00
#